data_7047772dd41d924213b4a2d861218034
#
_entry.id   7047772dd41d924213b4a2d861218034
#
_cell.length_a   1.000
_cell.length_b   1.000
_cell.length_c   1.000
_cell.angle_alpha   90.00
_cell.angle_beta   90.00
_cell.angle_gamma   90.00
#
_symmetry.space_group_name_H-M   'P 1'
#
loop_
_entity.id
_entity.type
_entity.pdbx_description
1 polymer ?
#
loop_
_entity_poly.entity_id
_entity_poly.type
_entity_poly.pdbx_seq_one_letter_code
_entity_poly.pdbx_strand_id
1 'polypeptide(L)'
;VNRNGTLYNLSYGIISAMDLGRIEEKPVRHYRPGTKVLSVGSYGCSFRCGGCHNLDISWGTDALDALARGESRAAFVPPETLVKAAVNSGADGIAFTYSEPAVWL
;
A
#
# COMPACT_ATOMS: atom_id res chain seq x y z
N VAL A 1 -10.47 11.43 -4.04
CA VAL A 1 -11.03 12.79 -4.27
C VAL A 1 -12.47 12.71 -4.74
N ASN A 2 -13.25 13.72 -4.42
CA ASN A 2 -14.60 13.89 -4.95
C ASN A 2 -14.57 14.88 -6.13
N ARG A 3 -15.10 14.46 -7.26
CA ARG A 3 -15.28 15.31 -8.45
C ARG A 3 -16.74 15.27 -8.88
N ASN A 4 -17.46 16.35 -8.66
CA ASN A 4 -18.89 16.47 -9.04
C ASN A 4 -19.78 15.35 -8.49
N GLY A 5 -19.58 14.96 -7.22
CA GLY A 5 -20.36 13.92 -6.56
C GLY A 5 -19.84 12.48 -6.78
N THR A 6 -18.84 12.29 -7.62
CA THR A 6 -18.20 10.99 -7.85
C THR A 6 -16.88 10.89 -7.10
N LEU A 7 -16.70 9.79 -6.35
CA LEU A 7 -15.44 9.49 -5.66
C LEU A 7 -14.46 8.81 -6.62
N TYR A 8 -13.24 9.32 -6.63
CA TYR A 8 -12.11 8.72 -7.36
C TYR A 8 -11.00 8.35 -6.40
N ASN A 9 -10.52 7.12 -6.51
CA ASN A 9 -9.30 6.70 -5.84
C ASN A 9 -8.10 7.03 -6.73
N LEU A 10 -7.31 8.04 -6.34
CA LEU A 10 -6.14 8.48 -7.13
C LEU A 10 -4.94 7.56 -6.96
N SER A 11 -4.92 6.77 -5.91
CA SER A 11 -3.81 5.86 -5.58
C SER A 11 -4.07 4.39 -5.98
N TYR A 12 -5.22 4.09 -6.60
CA TYR A 12 -5.50 2.74 -7.07
C TYR A 12 -4.41 2.23 -8.02
N GLY A 13 -3.82 1.08 -7.68
CA GLY A 13 -2.74 0.47 -8.46
C GLY A 13 -1.38 1.18 -8.36
N ILE A 14 -1.27 2.24 -7.59
CA ILE A 14 -0.01 2.95 -7.36
C ILE A 14 0.66 2.37 -6.11
N ILE A 15 1.79 1.71 -6.28
CA ILE A 15 2.52 1.08 -5.17
C ILE A 15 3.58 2.05 -4.65
N SER A 16 3.48 2.41 -3.36
CA SER A 16 4.43 3.29 -2.66
C SER A 16 5.55 2.53 -1.99
N ALA A 17 5.27 1.31 -1.54
CA ALA A 17 6.22 0.44 -0.84
C ALA A 17 5.87 -1.02 -1.10
N MET A 18 6.91 -1.85 -1.25
CA MET A 18 6.77 -3.29 -1.40
C MET A 18 7.99 -3.98 -0.79
N ASP A 19 7.76 -4.96 0.08
CA ASP A 19 8.81 -5.71 0.74
C ASP A 19 8.38 -7.16 1.03
N LEU A 20 9.32 -8.09 0.94
CA LEU A 20 9.11 -9.50 1.29
C LEU A 20 9.61 -9.72 2.73
N GLY A 21 8.69 -9.93 3.65
CA GLY A 21 9.00 -10.15 5.06
C GLY A 21 8.38 -11.42 5.62
N ARG A 22 8.68 -11.71 6.88
CA ARG A 22 8.10 -12.85 7.59
C ARG A 22 6.75 -12.45 8.18
N ILE A 23 5.85 -13.43 8.30
CA ILE A 23 4.52 -13.18 8.89
C ILE A 23 4.63 -12.69 10.35
N GLU A 24 5.68 -13.06 11.07
CA GLU A 24 5.94 -12.64 12.44
C GLU A 24 6.17 -11.13 12.60
N GLU A 25 6.54 -10.45 11.53
CA GLU A 25 6.65 -8.98 11.51
C GLU A 25 5.29 -8.29 11.52
N LYS A 26 4.23 -9.05 11.28
CA LYS A 26 2.86 -8.55 11.35
C LYS A 26 2.28 -8.86 12.73
N PRO A 27 1.43 -8.00 13.30
CA PRO A 27 0.84 -8.21 14.63
C PRO A 27 -0.30 -9.24 14.60
N VAL A 28 -0.09 -10.35 13.90
CA VAL A 28 -1.05 -11.46 13.77
C VAL A 28 -0.49 -12.70 14.47
N ARG A 29 -0.87 -12.86 15.72
CA ARG A 29 -0.38 -13.96 16.56
C ARG A 29 -0.89 -15.31 16.04
N HIS A 30 0.01 -16.29 16.04
CA HIS A 30 -0.29 -17.69 15.71
C HIS A 30 -0.85 -17.94 14.29
N TYR A 31 -0.80 -16.96 13.43
CA TYR A 31 -1.23 -17.13 12.05
C TYR A 31 -0.07 -17.60 11.17
N ARG A 32 -0.14 -18.85 10.72
CA ARG A 32 0.81 -19.49 9.79
C ARG A 32 2.29 -19.17 10.07
N PRO A 33 2.84 -19.50 11.27
CA PRO A 33 4.22 -19.17 11.62
C PRO A 33 5.22 -19.67 10.58
N GLY A 34 6.26 -18.88 10.33
CA GLY A 34 7.33 -19.24 9.38
C GLY A 34 7.02 -18.93 7.92
N THR A 35 5.80 -18.48 7.60
CA THR A 35 5.46 -18.10 6.21
C THR A 35 6.02 -16.72 5.86
N LYS A 36 6.16 -16.47 4.54
CA LYS A 36 6.59 -15.20 3.98
C LYS A 36 5.40 -14.45 3.36
N VAL A 37 5.34 -13.16 3.56
CA VAL A 37 4.31 -12.31 2.95
C VAL A 37 4.94 -11.18 2.15
N LEU A 38 4.43 -10.94 0.96
CA LEU A 38 4.74 -9.74 0.20
C LEU A 38 3.89 -8.60 0.75
N SER A 39 4.54 -7.70 1.50
CA SER A 39 3.91 -6.50 2.05
C SER A 39 3.82 -5.43 0.97
N VAL A 40 2.65 -4.85 0.81
CA VAL A 40 2.38 -3.86 -0.23
C VAL A 40 1.65 -2.67 0.38
N GLY A 41 2.06 -1.47 0.02
CA GLY A 41 1.40 -0.24 0.40
C GLY A 41 1.19 0.71 -0.76
N SER A 42 0.25 1.60 -0.61
CA SER A 42 -0.01 2.69 -1.52
C SER A 42 -0.03 4.02 -0.77
N TYR A 43 -0.32 5.10 -1.46
CA TYR A 43 -0.39 6.43 -0.88
C TYR A 43 -1.76 6.71 -0.29
N GLY A 44 -1.76 7.40 0.85
CA GLY A 44 -2.96 7.85 1.53
C GLY A 44 -3.31 7.02 2.76
N CYS A 45 -3.77 7.72 3.79
CA CYS A 45 -4.27 7.13 5.03
C CYS A 45 -5.28 8.09 5.65
N SER A 46 -6.38 7.57 6.16
CA SER A 46 -7.38 8.37 6.88
C SER A 46 -6.97 8.66 8.33
N PHE A 47 -5.98 7.94 8.86
CA PHE A 47 -5.49 8.13 10.22
C PHE A 47 -4.31 9.12 10.26
N ARG A 48 -4.29 9.95 11.30
CA ARG A 48 -3.25 10.93 11.60
C ARG A 48 -2.50 10.53 12.87
N CYS A 49 -1.91 9.33 12.87
CA CYS A 49 -1.21 8.80 14.04
C CYS A 49 0.01 9.65 14.40
N GLY A 50 0.11 10.07 15.66
CA GLY A 50 1.34 10.66 16.17
C GLY A 50 2.48 9.64 16.14
N GLY A 51 3.61 9.97 15.51
CA GLY A 51 4.73 9.04 15.35
C GLY A 51 4.51 7.98 14.28
N CYS A 52 3.78 8.31 13.23
CA CYS A 52 3.60 7.41 12.09
C CYS A 52 4.94 7.10 11.41
N HIS A 53 5.33 5.83 11.37
CA HIS A 53 6.56 5.38 10.73
C HIS A 53 6.53 5.54 9.20
N ASN A 54 5.33 5.59 8.63
CA ASN A 54 5.10 5.68 7.18
C ASN A 54 4.49 7.04 6.81
N LEU A 55 4.93 8.11 7.47
CA LEU A 55 4.38 9.45 7.30
C LEU A 55 4.36 9.88 5.82
N ASP A 56 5.47 9.69 5.12
CA ASP A 56 5.67 10.17 3.75
C ASP A 56 4.67 9.56 2.75
N ILE A 57 4.30 8.30 2.94
CA ILE A 57 3.34 7.61 2.07
C ILE A 57 1.90 7.69 2.60
N SER A 58 1.73 7.92 3.90
CA SER A 58 0.41 7.94 4.54
C SER A 58 -0.31 9.27 4.35
N TRP A 59 0.33 10.36 4.72
CA TRP A 59 -0.25 11.71 4.64
C TRP A 59 0.80 12.82 4.52
N GLY A 60 2.02 12.47 4.14
CA GLY A 60 3.02 13.42 3.66
C GLY A 60 2.48 14.15 2.42
N THR A 61 2.61 15.47 2.42
CA THR A 61 1.91 16.33 1.45
C THR A 61 2.41 16.15 0.03
N ASP A 62 3.70 16.02 -0.18
CA ASP A 62 4.31 16.09 -1.52
C ASP A 62 3.84 14.98 -2.46
N ALA A 63 3.80 13.73 -1.97
CA ALA A 63 3.37 12.59 -2.77
C ALA A 63 1.87 12.62 -3.09
N LEU A 64 1.04 13.00 -2.10
CA LEU A 64 -0.40 13.12 -2.26
C LEU A 64 -0.75 14.29 -3.19
N ASP A 65 -0.05 15.40 -3.08
CA ASP A 65 -0.21 16.55 -3.96
C ASP A 65 0.19 16.24 -5.40
N ALA A 66 1.28 15.50 -5.62
CA ALA A 66 1.69 15.05 -6.94
C ALA A 66 0.64 14.11 -7.57
N LEU A 67 0.08 13.18 -6.79
CA LEU A 67 -1.04 12.34 -7.23
C LEU A 67 -2.28 13.17 -7.59
N ALA A 68 -2.62 14.14 -6.76
CA ALA A 68 -3.80 15.00 -6.98
C ALA A 68 -3.67 15.84 -8.26
N ARG A 69 -2.44 16.28 -8.59
CA ARG A 69 -2.16 17.04 -9.83
C ARG A 69 -1.92 16.15 -11.06
N GLY A 70 -1.87 14.82 -10.90
CA GLY A 70 -1.52 13.91 -12.00
C GLY A 70 -0.04 13.94 -12.39
N GLU A 71 0.83 14.43 -11.51
CA GLU A 71 2.28 14.58 -11.72
C GLU A 71 3.08 13.42 -11.12
N SER A 72 2.41 12.45 -10.51
CA SER A 72 3.09 11.29 -9.93
C SER A 72 3.81 10.48 -11.00
N ARG A 73 5.09 10.20 -10.75
CA ARG A 73 5.91 9.32 -11.60
C ARG A 73 5.78 7.83 -11.22
N ALA A 74 5.01 7.51 -10.19
CA ALA A 74 4.79 6.15 -9.76
C ALA A 74 4.03 5.38 -10.84
N ALA A 75 4.56 4.21 -11.21
CA ALA A 75 3.94 3.38 -12.23
C ALA A 75 2.67 2.69 -11.68
N PHE A 76 1.68 2.55 -12.54
CA PHE A 76 0.54 1.70 -12.25
C PHE A 76 0.95 0.22 -12.27
N VAL A 77 0.63 -0.50 -11.21
CA VAL A 77 0.89 -1.94 -11.04
C VAL A 77 -0.44 -2.69 -11.07
N PRO A 78 -0.76 -3.37 -12.16
CA PRO A 78 -1.98 -4.19 -12.23
C PRO A 78 -1.99 -5.29 -11.16
N PRO A 79 -3.15 -5.69 -10.64
CA PRO A 79 -3.26 -6.76 -9.66
C PRO A 79 -2.56 -8.07 -10.08
N GLU A 80 -2.63 -8.42 -11.36
CA GLU A 80 -1.99 -9.62 -11.91
C GLU A 80 -0.47 -9.55 -11.82
N THR A 81 0.10 -8.37 -11.98
CA THR A 81 1.56 -8.14 -11.84
C THR A 81 1.97 -8.29 -10.37
N LEU A 82 1.16 -7.80 -9.45
CA LEU A 82 1.40 -7.95 -8.02
C LEU A 82 1.35 -9.43 -7.59
N VAL A 83 0.35 -10.17 -8.07
CA VAL A 83 0.26 -11.62 -7.82
C VAL A 83 1.47 -12.37 -8.37
N LYS A 84 1.89 -12.06 -9.60
CA LYS A 84 3.11 -12.64 -10.18
C LYS A 84 4.36 -12.32 -9.36
N ALA A 85 4.49 -11.10 -8.85
CA ALA A 85 5.60 -10.72 -7.99
C ALA A 85 5.60 -11.52 -6.69
N ALA A 86 4.45 -11.72 -6.06
CA ALA A 86 4.32 -12.54 -4.86
C ALA A 86 4.74 -14.01 -5.12
N VAL A 87 4.21 -14.61 -6.18
CA VAL A 87 4.56 -16.00 -6.55
C VAL A 87 6.06 -16.13 -6.84
N ASN A 88 6.62 -15.24 -7.65
CA ASN A 88 8.02 -15.29 -8.05
C ASN A 88 8.98 -15.04 -6.87
N SER A 89 8.57 -14.30 -5.86
CA SER A 89 9.35 -14.06 -4.64
C SER A 89 9.24 -15.20 -3.62
N GLY A 90 8.41 -16.19 -3.86
CA GLY A 90 8.14 -17.29 -2.94
C GLY A 90 7.33 -16.85 -1.72
N ALA A 91 6.50 -15.83 -1.86
CA ALA A 91 5.57 -15.42 -0.82
C ALA A 91 4.39 -16.38 -0.71
N ASP A 92 3.96 -16.67 0.51
CA ASP A 92 2.78 -17.48 0.83
C ASP A 92 1.48 -16.65 0.76
N GLY A 93 1.60 -15.33 0.65
CA GLY A 93 0.48 -14.40 0.57
C GLY A 93 0.91 -12.97 0.37
N ILE A 94 -0.09 -12.07 0.23
CA ILE A 94 0.10 -10.64 0.12
C ILE A 94 -0.51 -9.97 1.35
N ALA A 95 0.19 -9.03 1.94
CA ALA A 95 -0.27 -8.19 3.03
C ALA A 95 -0.42 -6.74 2.55
N PHE A 96 -1.64 -6.24 2.51
CA PHE A 96 -1.90 -4.82 2.28
C PHE A 96 -1.69 -4.07 3.58
N THR A 97 -0.69 -3.17 3.61
CA THR A 97 -0.17 -2.59 4.84
C THR A 97 0.49 -1.22 4.61
N TYR A 98 1.28 -0.74 5.55
CA TYR A 98 1.98 0.54 5.62
C TYR A 98 1.09 1.76 5.84
N SER A 99 -0.04 1.86 5.18
CA SER A 99 -1.09 2.86 5.36
C SER A 99 -2.44 2.16 5.56
N GLU A 100 -3.53 2.90 5.60
CA GLU A 100 -4.88 2.32 5.74
C GLU A 100 -5.37 1.76 4.39
N PRO A 101 -5.47 0.42 4.22
CA PRO A 101 -5.83 -0.16 2.94
C PRO A 101 -7.21 0.25 2.42
N ALA A 102 -8.16 0.54 3.32
CA ALA A 102 -9.52 0.91 2.94
C ALA A 102 -9.61 2.20 2.10
N VAL A 103 -8.54 3.01 2.04
CA VAL A 103 -8.54 4.24 1.25
C VAL A 103 -7.93 4.07 -0.15
N TRP A 104 -7.33 2.91 -0.46
CA TRP A 104 -6.66 2.70 -1.75
C TRP A 104 -6.91 1.34 -2.41
N LEU A 105 -7.70 0.45 -1.77
CA LEU A 105 -8.19 -0.80 -2.35
C LEU A 105 -9.45 -0.59 -3.20
#